data_53de3c43c5b2391bba8f92e96ba8c41d
#
_entry.id   53de3c43c5b2391bba8f92e96ba8c41d
#
_cell.length_a   1.000
_cell.length_b   1.000
_cell.length_c   1.000
_cell.angle_alpha   90.00
_cell.angle_beta   90.00
_cell.angle_gamma   90.00
#
_symmetry.space_group_name_H-M   'P 1'
#
loop_
_entity.id
_entity.type
_entity.pdbx_description
1 polymer ?
#
loop_
_entity_poly.entity_id
_entity_poly.type
_entity_poly.pdbx_seq_one_letter_code
_entity_poly.pdbx_strand_id
1 'polypeptide(L)'
;AGIRDLVKWGVNFDKKEDGEFDLHREGGHSEFRILHHADDTGAEIQRGLMEAVRRHPNIEILENHFAVEIITQHHLGIRVTRRTPDIECYGAYVLNPDTGKVDTYLSRITLVATGGTGAIYAATSNPNIATGDGIAMVYRAQGKVKDMEFVQFHPTVLFNPKETHPAYLITEAMRGYGGILRLPDGEEFMQKYDERGSLAPRDIVARAIDREMKIHGLDHVCLDVTHKNPEETKHHFPNIYAKCLSIGIDITKEFIPVAPSAHYM
;
A
#
# COMPACT_ATOMS: atom_id res chain seq x y z
N ALA A 1 10.14 -6.30 -18.29
CA ALA A 1 10.95 -7.35 -17.66
C ALA A 1 10.27 -7.85 -16.38
N GLY A 2 10.01 -7.01 -15.37
CA GLY A 2 9.52 -7.43 -14.05
C GLY A 2 8.25 -8.29 -14.05
N ILE A 3 7.24 -7.97 -14.85
CA ILE A 3 6.01 -8.79 -14.93
C ILE A 3 6.29 -10.23 -15.37
N ARG A 4 7.16 -10.40 -16.36
CA ARG A 4 7.51 -11.76 -16.83
C ARG A 4 8.25 -12.56 -15.76
N ASP A 5 9.01 -11.89 -14.91
CA ASP A 5 9.69 -12.52 -13.80
C ASP A 5 8.70 -12.94 -12.70
N LEU A 6 7.71 -12.11 -12.37
CA LEU A 6 6.62 -12.47 -11.46
C LEU A 6 5.86 -13.73 -11.94
N VAL A 7 5.51 -13.78 -13.22
CA VAL A 7 4.85 -14.97 -13.80
C VAL A 7 5.74 -16.21 -13.70
N LYS A 8 7.04 -16.09 -13.97
CA LYS A 8 8.00 -17.21 -13.81
C LYS A 8 8.11 -17.68 -12.37
N TRP A 9 7.95 -16.80 -11.41
CA TRP A 9 7.96 -17.10 -9.99
C TRP A 9 6.65 -17.61 -9.43
N GLY A 10 5.63 -17.74 -10.30
CA GLY A 10 4.36 -18.37 -9.97
C GLY A 10 3.25 -17.43 -9.53
N VAL A 11 3.37 -16.15 -9.88
CA VAL A 11 2.26 -15.19 -9.72
C VAL A 11 1.24 -15.40 -10.85
N ASN A 12 -0.02 -15.55 -10.49
CA ASN A 12 -1.13 -15.77 -11.39
C ASN A 12 -1.90 -14.46 -11.61
N PHE A 13 -1.79 -13.90 -12.80
CA PHE A 13 -2.64 -12.78 -13.23
C PHE A 13 -3.84 -13.29 -13.99
N ASP A 14 -4.96 -12.59 -13.91
CA ASP A 14 -6.19 -12.94 -14.61
C ASP A 14 -6.00 -12.91 -16.12
N LYS A 15 -6.70 -13.83 -16.78
CA LYS A 15 -6.65 -14.02 -18.23
C LYS A 15 -8.05 -14.05 -18.82
N LYS A 16 -8.16 -13.60 -20.05
CA LYS A 16 -9.34 -13.72 -20.88
C LYS A 16 -9.52 -15.18 -21.35
N GLU A 17 -10.66 -15.47 -21.96
CA GLU A 17 -10.98 -16.78 -22.52
C GLU A 17 -9.98 -17.23 -23.60
N ASP A 18 -9.37 -16.28 -24.32
CA ASP A 18 -8.35 -16.53 -25.35
C ASP A 18 -6.95 -16.81 -24.77
N GLY A 19 -6.78 -16.73 -23.43
CA GLY A 19 -5.53 -16.97 -22.70
C GLY A 19 -4.61 -15.76 -22.59
N GLU A 20 -4.93 -14.64 -23.22
CA GLU A 20 -4.22 -13.38 -23.06
C GLU A 20 -4.53 -12.76 -21.68
N PHE A 21 -3.60 -11.92 -21.17
CA PHE A 21 -3.84 -11.24 -19.92
C PHE A 21 -5.04 -10.30 -19.99
N ASP A 22 -5.87 -10.35 -18.97
CA ASP A 22 -6.91 -9.35 -18.78
C ASP A 22 -6.26 -8.09 -18.22
N LEU A 23 -6.44 -6.96 -18.92
CA LEU A 23 -5.78 -5.71 -18.59
C LEU A 23 -6.81 -4.67 -18.19
N HIS A 24 -6.60 -4.05 -17.03
CA HIS A 24 -7.39 -2.93 -16.57
C HIS A 24 -6.70 -1.59 -16.82
N ARG A 25 -7.48 -0.52 -16.70
CA ARG A 25 -7.03 0.87 -16.72
C ARG A 25 -7.46 1.54 -15.42
N GLU A 26 -6.54 2.19 -14.76
CA GLU A 26 -6.79 2.98 -13.55
C GLU A 26 -6.79 4.47 -13.83
N GLY A 27 -7.12 5.28 -12.83
CA GLY A 27 -7.11 6.73 -12.92
C GLY A 27 -5.76 7.28 -13.39
N GLY A 28 -5.77 8.27 -14.29
CA GLY A 28 -4.57 8.85 -14.88
C GLY A 28 -3.89 8.03 -15.98
N HIS A 29 -4.35 6.81 -16.29
CA HIS A 29 -3.80 6.01 -17.38
C HIS A 29 -4.53 6.26 -18.70
N SER A 30 -3.75 6.38 -19.79
CA SER A 30 -4.27 6.47 -21.16
C SER A 30 -4.67 5.11 -21.73
N GLU A 31 -3.98 4.03 -21.29
CA GLU A 31 -4.07 2.70 -21.87
C GLU A 31 -4.45 1.63 -20.85
N PHE A 32 -5.06 0.54 -21.32
CA PHE A 32 -5.29 -0.68 -20.56
C PHE A 32 -3.98 -1.45 -20.44
N ARG A 33 -3.28 -1.35 -19.31
CA ARG A 33 -1.95 -1.94 -19.11
C ARG A 33 -1.72 -2.51 -17.71
N ILE A 34 -2.72 -2.48 -16.85
CA ILE A 34 -2.61 -2.95 -15.47
C ILE A 34 -3.02 -4.41 -15.41
N LEU A 35 -2.07 -5.27 -15.00
CA LEU A 35 -2.37 -6.65 -14.65
C LEU A 35 -3.00 -6.70 -13.27
N HIS A 36 -3.92 -7.63 -13.10
CA HIS A 36 -4.64 -7.80 -11.84
C HIS A 36 -4.92 -9.28 -11.56
N HIS A 37 -5.30 -9.56 -10.32
CA HIS A 37 -5.88 -10.80 -9.87
C HIS A 37 -7.11 -10.44 -9.04
N ALA A 38 -8.29 -10.54 -9.63
CA ALA A 38 -9.53 -9.99 -9.08
C ALA A 38 -9.30 -8.57 -8.49
N ASP A 39 -9.70 -8.34 -7.24
CA ASP A 39 -9.46 -7.11 -6.48
C ASP A 39 -8.39 -7.25 -5.38
N ASP A 40 -7.54 -8.31 -5.47
CA ASP A 40 -6.52 -8.65 -4.47
C ASP A 40 -5.14 -8.99 -5.09
N THR A 41 -4.74 -8.23 -6.07
CA THR A 41 -3.49 -8.41 -6.83
C THR A 41 -2.26 -8.45 -5.92
N GLY A 42 -2.23 -7.63 -4.86
CA GLY A 42 -1.12 -7.56 -3.92
C GLY A 42 -0.89 -8.86 -3.16
N ALA A 43 -1.95 -9.50 -2.69
CA ALA A 43 -1.88 -10.78 -1.98
C ALA A 43 -1.39 -11.90 -2.90
N GLU A 44 -1.85 -11.94 -4.16
CA GLU A 44 -1.39 -12.93 -5.13
C GLU A 44 0.11 -12.77 -5.46
N ILE A 45 0.58 -11.54 -5.64
CA ILE A 45 2.01 -11.28 -5.84
C ILE A 45 2.82 -11.76 -4.61
N GLN A 46 2.38 -11.43 -3.41
CA GLN A 46 3.02 -11.89 -2.19
C GLN A 46 3.03 -13.41 -2.08
N ARG A 47 1.91 -14.07 -2.36
CA ARG A 47 1.81 -15.54 -2.37
C ARG A 47 2.84 -16.17 -3.30
N GLY A 48 2.86 -15.74 -4.56
CA GLY A 48 3.77 -16.29 -5.58
C GLY A 48 5.25 -16.07 -5.23
N LEU A 49 5.58 -14.87 -4.78
CA LEU A 49 6.96 -14.55 -4.36
C LEU A 49 7.39 -15.35 -3.13
N MET A 50 6.55 -15.48 -2.11
CA MET A 50 6.84 -16.25 -0.90
C MET A 50 7.06 -17.73 -1.21
N GLU A 51 6.26 -18.32 -2.10
CA GLU A 51 6.47 -19.70 -2.55
C GLU A 51 7.80 -19.86 -3.31
N ALA A 52 8.13 -18.91 -4.17
CA ALA A 52 9.41 -18.94 -4.90
C ALA A 52 10.60 -18.83 -3.95
N VAL A 53 10.54 -17.93 -2.98
CA VAL A 53 11.60 -17.73 -1.97
C VAL A 53 11.77 -18.98 -1.11
N ARG A 54 10.67 -19.58 -0.61
CA ARG A 54 10.73 -20.80 0.22
C ARG A 54 11.30 -22.01 -0.52
N ARG A 55 11.17 -22.06 -1.83
CA ARG A 55 11.75 -23.13 -2.66
C ARG A 55 13.21 -22.90 -3.02
N HIS A 56 13.73 -21.69 -2.80
CA HIS A 56 15.10 -21.38 -3.24
C HIS A 56 16.13 -21.83 -2.21
N PRO A 57 17.10 -22.71 -2.59
CA PRO A 57 17.98 -23.37 -1.63
C PRO A 57 18.97 -22.44 -0.92
N ASN A 58 19.21 -21.25 -1.48
CA ASN A 58 20.18 -20.29 -0.93
C ASN A 58 19.51 -19.12 -0.20
N ILE A 59 18.21 -19.21 0.10
CA ILE A 59 17.48 -18.17 0.83
C ILE A 59 16.99 -18.75 2.15
N GLU A 60 17.42 -18.14 3.23
CA GLU A 60 16.91 -18.40 4.58
C GLU A 60 15.97 -17.27 4.98
N ILE A 61 14.79 -17.62 5.50
CA ILE A 61 13.80 -16.68 5.99
C ILE A 61 13.78 -16.75 7.52
N LEU A 62 14.04 -15.63 8.16
CA LEU A 62 13.96 -15.49 9.61
C LEU A 62 12.65 -14.76 9.96
N GLU A 63 11.58 -15.52 10.11
CA GLU A 63 10.28 -14.96 10.53
C GLU A 63 10.34 -14.53 12.01
N ASN A 64 9.53 -13.53 12.38
CA ASN A 64 9.44 -12.99 13.74
C ASN A 64 10.76 -12.46 14.32
N HIS A 65 11.72 -12.09 13.48
CA HIS A 65 12.96 -11.46 13.90
C HIS A 65 12.91 -9.94 13.69
N PHE A 66 13.49 -9.20 14.61
CA PHE A 66 13.47 -7.74 14.59
C PHE A 66 14.87 -7.17 14.35
N ALA A 67 15.07 -6.46 13.23
CA ALA A 67 16.31 -5.75 12.97
C ALA A 67 16.42 -4.53 13.91
N VAL A 68 17.41 -4.52 14.76
CA VAL A 68 17.60 -3.51 15.81
C VAL A 68 18.43 -2.34 15.31
N GLU A 69 19.56 -2.65 14.64
CA GLU A 69 20.54 -1.64 14.23
C GLU A 69 21.39 -2.13 13.06
N ILE A 70 21.82 -1.22 12.19
CA ILE A 70 22.79 -1.46 11.13
C ILE A 70 24.19 -1.36 11.72
N ILE A 71 25.04 -2.35 11.46
CA ILE A 71 26.41 -2.41 11.95
C ILE A 71 27.33 -1.61 11.01
N THR A 72 28.00 -0.60 11.55
CA THR A 72 28.98 0.24 10.84
C THR A 72 30.28 0.32 11.63
N GLN A 73 31.29 1.04 11.11
CA GLN A 73 32.55 1.32 11.81
C GLN A 73 32.34 1.93 13.20
N HIS A 74 31.20 2.58 13.47
CA HIS A 74 30.86 3.11 14.78
C HIS A 74 30.90 2.03 15.86
N HIS A 75 30.44 0.84 15.55
CA HIS A 75 30.42 -0.30 16.47
C HIS A 75 31.82 -0.90 16.73
N LEU A 76 32.82 -0.48 15.94
CA LEU A 76 34.25 -0.79 16.15
C LEU A 76 34.98 0.33 16.91
N GLY A 77 34.26 1.31 17.47
CA GLY A 77 34.84 2.43 18.19
C GLY A 77 35.31 3.60 17.30
N ILE A 78 35.06 3.54 15.98
CA ILE A 78 35.41 4.60 15.04
C ILE A 78 34.28 5.63 15.00
N ARG A 79 34.59 6.92 15.19
CA ARG A 79 33.58 7.97 15.09
C ARG A 79 33.08 8.13 13.67
N VAL A 80 31.81 7.80 13.45
CA VAL A 80 31.11 7.98 12.17
C VAL A 80 30.20 9.21 12.23
N THR A 81 30.24 10.04 11.21
CA THR A 81 29.41 11.23 11.03
C THR A 81 28.91 11.28 9.60
N ARG A 82 27.91 12.10 9.29
CA ARG A 82 27.44 12.32 7.91
C ARG A 82 28.51 12.83 6.93
N ARG A 83 29.65 13.32 7.46
CA ARG A 83 30.80 13.79 6.67
C ARG A 83 31.91 12.73 6.57
N THR A 84 31.78 11.62 7.26
CA THR A 84 32.74 10.52 7.16
C THR A 84 32.68 9.96 5.76
N PRO A 85 33.78 9.99 4.99
CA PRO A 85 33.83 9.30 3.72
C PRO A 85 33.80 7.78 3.96
N ASP A 86 33.32 7.04 2.96
CA ASP A 86 33.40 5.59 2.94
C ASP A 86 32.81 4.91 4.20
N ILE A 87 31.57 5.29 4.56
CA ILE A 87 30.84 4.58 5.60
C ILE A 87 30.54 3.18 5.09
N GLU A 88 31.03 2.17 5.82
CA GLU A 88 30.82 0.77 5.51
C GLU A 88 29.71 0.16 6.36
N CYS A 89 28.88 -0.68 5.73
CA CYS A 89 27.90 -1.49 6.40
C CYS A 89 28.42 -2.93 6.49
N TYR A 90 28.44 -3.49 7.69
CA TYR A 90 28.93 -4.84 7.94
C TYR A 90 27.80 -5.84 8.18
N GLY A 91 26.55 -5.41 8.25
CA GLY A 91 25.39 -6.24 8.51
C GLY A 91 24.40 -5.57 9.47
N ALA A 92 23.75 -6.37 10.29
CA ALA A 92 22.76 -5.88 11.26
C ALA A 92 22.77 -6.68 12.57
N TYR A 93 22.40 -6.01 13.66
CA TYR A 93 21.96 -6.66 14.89
C TYR A 93 20.48 -7.00 14.79
N VAL A 94 20.14 -8.24 15.12
CA VAL A 94 18.79 -8.78 14.98
C VAL A 94 18.34 -9.41 16.29
N LEU A 95 17.25 -8.95 16.84
CA LEU A 95 16.61 -9.54 18.01
C LEU A 95 15.80 -10.77 17.58
N ASN A 96 16.04 -11.88 18.25
CA ASN A 96 15.16 -13.03 18.25
C ASN A 96 14.23 -12.91 19.48
N PRO A 97 12.93 -12.61 19.33
CA PRO A 97 12.02 -12.40 20.46
C PRO A 97 11.78 -13.66 21.29
N ASP A 98 11.86 -14.83 20.66
CA ASP A 98 11.60 -16.11 21.36
C ASP A 98 12.71 -16.44 22.38
N THR A 99 13.94 -16.04 22.09
CA THR A 99 15.10 -16.26 22.96
C THR A 99 15.47 -15.03 23.77
N GLY A 100 14.98 -13.84 23.40
CA GLY A 100 15.39 -12.55 23.94
C GLY A 100 16.84 -12.16 23.61
N LYS A 101 17.49 -12.86 22.69
CA LYS A 101 18.90 -12.60 22.31
C LYS A 101 18.97 -11.70 21.09
N VAL A 102 20.02 -10.88 21.06
CA VAL A 102 20.39 -10.09 19.89
C VAL A 102 21.59 -10.76 19.23
N ASP A 103 21.37 -11.23 18.01
CA ASP A 103 22.38 -11.91 17.21
C ASP A 103 23.01 -10.95 16.19
N THR A 104 24.24 -11.24 15.79
CA THR A 104 25.01 -10.47 14.81
C THR A 104 24.97 -11.18 13.46
N TYR A 105 24.33 -10.55 12.49
CA TYR A 105 24.32 -11.02 11.10
C TYR A 105 25.26 -10.18 10.26
N LEU A 106 26.37 -10.77 9.84
CA LEU A 106 27.36 -10.12 8.99
C LEU A 106 27.08 -10.38 7.52
N SER A 107 27.21 -9.35 6.68
CA SER A 107 26.97 -9.42 5.26
C SER A 107 27.87 -8.47 4.47
N ARG A 108 28.17 -8.83 3.22
CA ARG A 108 28.87 -7.93 2.28
C ARG A 108 27.93 -6.85 1.72
N ILE A 109 26.64 -7.16 1.65
CA ILE A 109 25.59 -6.26 1.14
C ILE A 109 24.40 -6.38 2.07
N THR A 110 23.90 -5.27 2.54
CA THR A 110 22.65 -5.18 3.33
C THR A 110 21.63 -4.39 2.55
N LEU A 111 20.52 -5.03 2.16
CA LEU A 111 19.39 -4.39 1.53
C LEU A 111 18.34 -4.04 2.60
N VAL A 112 18.03 -2.75 2.75
CA VAL A 112 16.97 -2.28 3.64
C VAL A 112 15.69 -2.11 2.82
N ALA A 113 14.71 -2.98 3.06
CA ALA A 113 13.42 -3.01 2.35
C ALA A 113 12.25 -3.13 3.35
N THR A 114 12.28 -2.33 4.40
CA THR A 114 11.39 -2.42 5.57
C THR A 114 10.07 -1.68 5.43
N GLY A 115 9.73 -1.20 4.23
CA GLY A 115 8.55 -0.38 4.00
C GLY A 115 8.69 1.05 4.56
N GLY A 116 7.58 1.75 4.62
CA GLY A 116 7.51 3.15 5.00
C GLY A 116 7.10 3.40 6.45
N THR A 117 6.48 4.56 6.68
CA THR A 117 6.09 5.07 8.00
C THR A 117 4.59 5.30 8.14
N GLY A 118 3.76 4.61 7.36
CA GLY A 118 2.31 4.86 7.35
C GLY A 118 1.64 4.78 8.72
N ALA A 119 2.16 3.93 9.62
CA ALA A 119 1.60 3.74 10.96
C ALA A 119 1.74 4.95 11.91
N ILE A 120 2.47 6.01 11.52
CA ILE A 120 2.51 7.27 12.30
C ILE A 120 1.29 8.18 12.06
N TYR A 121 0.50 7.90 11.03
CA TYR A 121 -0.69 8.66 10.70
C TYR A 121 -1.93 8.10 11.42
N ALA A 122 -2.92 8.96 11.64
CA ALA A 122 -4.16 8.59 12.31
C ALA A 122 -4.96 7.48 11.61
N ALA A 123 -4.84 7.40 10.29
CA ALA A 123 -5.36 6.30 9.49
C ALA A 123 -4.37 5.94 8.38
N THR A 124 -4.19 4.64 8.14
CA THR A 124 -3.30 4.13 7.09
C THR A 124 -3.80 2.81 6.53
N SER A 125 -3.61 2.60 5.25
CA SER A 125 -3.80 1.28 4.61
C SER A 125 -2.59 0.36 4.77
N ASN A 126 -1.47 0.86 5.33
CA ASN A 126 -0.28 0.06 5.56
C ASN A 126 -0.45 -0.85 6.78
N PRO A 127 0.26 -1.99 6.82
CA PRO A 127 0.27 -2.84 8.00
C PRO A 127 0.87 -2.11 9.22
N ASN A 128 0.49 -2.54 10.43
CA ASN A 128 0.90 -1.94 11.70
C ASN A 128 2.43 -1.89 11.90
N ILE A 129 3.17 -2.72 11.18
CA ILE A 129 4.63 -2.76 11.19
C ILE A 129 5.29 -1.67 10.31
N ALA A 130 4.50 -0.86 9.60
CA ALA A 130 5.03 0.25 8.79
C ALA A 130 5.38 1.46 9.67
N THR A 131 6.29 1.29 10.59
CA THR A 131 6.69 2.24 11.65
C THR A 131 7.95 3.04 11.32
N GLY A 132 8.57 2.78 10.16
CA GLY A 132 9.76 3.50 9.70
C GLY A 132 11.08 3.04 10.31
N ASP A 133 11.13 1.83 10.86
CA ASP A 133 12.31 1.31 11.58
C ASP A 133 13.57 1.30 10.71
N GLY A 134 13.47 0.86 9.45
CA GLY A 134 14.60 0.88 8.52
C GLY A 134 15.11 2.28 8.23
N ILE A 135 14.21 3.26 8.09
CA ILE A 135 14.58 4.67 7.91
C ILE A 135 15.33 5.17 9.15
N ALA A 136 14.83 4.84 10.34
CA ALA A 136 15.46 5.19 11.61
C ALA A 136 16.85 4.55 11.75
N MET A 137 16.99 3.26 11.41
CA MET A 137 18.29 2.57 11.43
C MET A 137 19.29 3.21 10.48
N VAL A 138 18.89 3.51 9.24
CA VAL A 138 19.75 4.20 8.25
C VAL A 138 20.14 5.59 8.75
N TYR A 139 19.21 6.33 9.36
CA TYR A 139 19.49 7.65 9.94
C TYR A 139 20.53 7.57 11.07
N ARG A 140 20.39 6.61 12.00
CA ARG A 140 21.35 6.38 13.09
C ARG A 140 22.72 5.96 12.56
N ALA A 141 22.75 5.13 11.53
CA ALA A 141 23.98 4.74 10.83
C ALA A 141 24.64 5.87 10.04
N GLN A 142 24.12 7.11 10.12
CA GLN A 142 24.57 8.29 9.39
C GLN A 142 24.40 8.21 7.87
N GLY A 143 23.59 7.25 7.39
CA GLY A 143 23.20 7.12 6.00
C GLY A 143 22.34 8.31 5.52
N LYS A 144 22.27 8.47 4.21
CA LYS A 144 21.49 9.55 3.60
C LYS A 144 20.01 9.18 3.60
N VAL A 145 19.19 10.00 4.25
CA VAL A 145 17.73 9.96 4.21
C VAL A 145 17.24 11.23 3.54
N LYS A 146 16.34 11.11 2.56
CA LYS A 146 15.79 12.25 1.81
C LYS A 146 14.35 11.96 1.37
N ASP A 147 13.71 13.01 0.88
CA ASP A 147 12.35 12.96 0.30
C ASP A 147 11.28 12.47 1.30
N MET A 148 11.50 12.67 2.61
CA MET A 148 10.63 12.22 3.69
C MET A 148 9.27 12.93 3.72
N GLU A 149 9.15 14.07 3.07
CA GLU A 149 7.93 14.85 2.91
C GLU A 149 6.95 14.25 1.89
N PHE A 150 7.41 13.35 1.03
CA PHE A 150 6.58 12.74 0.00
C PHE A 150 5.84 11.52 0.53
N VAL A 151 4.62 11.76 1.01
CA VAL A 151 3.69 10.70 1.42
C VAL A 151 2.46 10.74 0.52
N GLN A 152 2.14 9.61 -0.11
CA GLN A 152 0.92 9.50 -0.90
C GLN A 152 -0.25 9.12 0.01
N PHE A 153 -1.32 9.89 -0.06
CA PHE A 153 -2.61 9.53 0.51
C PHE A 153 -3.47 8.84 -0.55
N HIS A 154 -3.94 7.62 -0.24
CA HIS A 154 -4.93 6.99 -1.09
C HIS A 154 -6.29 7.64 -0.84
N PRO A 155 -6.99 8.11 -1.89
CA PRO A 155 -8.20 8.91 -1.70
C PRO A 155 -9.38 8.09 -1.17
N THR A 156 -9.45 6.79 -1.51
CA THR A 156 -10.62 5.95 -1.22
C THR A 156 -10.24 4.77 -0.33
N VAL A 157 -10.09 5.03 0.95
CA VAL A 157 -9.99 4.00 1.99
C VAL A 157 -11.33 3.93 2.71
N LEU A 158 -11.82 2.72 3.01
CA LEU A 158 -13.08 2.51 3.71
C LEU A 158 -13.07 3.27 5.05
N PHE A 159 -13.99 4.20 5.21
CA PHE A 159 -14.14 4.91 6.47
C PHE A 159 -14.85 4.02 7.48
N ASN A 160 -14.07 3.51 8.43
CA ASN A 160 -14.57 2.78 9.58
C ASN A 160 -13.79 3.24 10.81
N PRO A 161 -14.38 4.01 11.74
CA PRO A 161 -13.67 4.51 12.92
C PRO A 161 -13.09 3.43 13.83
N LYS A 162 -13.56 2.18 13.70
CA LYS A 162 -13.08 1.04 14.47
C LYS A 162 -11.89 0.32 13.82
N GLU A 163 -11.59 0.60 12.55
CA GLU A 163 -10.56 -0.07 11.76
C GLU A 163 -9.71 0.95 10.98
N THR A 164 -8.79 1.62 11.68
CA THR A 164 -7.93 2.65 11.09
C THR A 164 -6.49 2.16 10.82
N HIS A 165 -6.09 1.01 11.41
CA HIS A 165 -4.74 0.45 11.33
C HIS A 165 -4.75 -1.09 11.25
N PRO A 166 -4.67 -1.69 10.07
CA PRO A 166 -4.78 -1.09 8.75
C PRO A 166 -6.24 -0.75 8.39
N ALA A 167 -6.45 0.40 7.80
CA ALA A 167 -7.72 0.76 7.20
C ALA A 167 -7.89 0.01 5.86
N TYR A 168 -9.10 -0.46 5.58
CA TYR A 168 -9.35 -1.28 4.40
C TYR A 168 -9.34 -0.45 3.11
N LEU A 169 -8.49 -0.85 2.16
CA LEU A 169 -8.35 -0.14 0.89
C LEU A 169 -9.51 -0.45 -0.06
N ILE A 170 -10.21 0.59 -0.53
CA ILE A 170 -11.09 0.50 -1.68
C ILE A 170 -10.26 0.81 -2.92
N THR A 171 -9.98 -0.21 -3.71
CA THR A 171 -9.06 -0.11 -4.85
C THR A 171 -9.43 1.01 -5.83
N GLU A 172 -8.43 1.63 -6.43
CA GLU A 172 -8.62 2.61 -7.50
C GLU A 172 -9.37 2.05 -8.70
N ALA A 173 -9.27 0.75 -8.95
CA ALA A 173 -10.01 0.06 -10.00
C ALA A 173 -11.53 0.29 -9.89
N MET A 174 -12.06 0.47 -8.68
CA MET A 174 -13.49 0.78 -8.50
C MET A 174 -13.88 2.15 -9.07
N ARG A 175 -13.00 3.16 -8.98
CA ARG A 175 -13.19 4.44 -9.69
C ARG A 175 -13.01 4.26 -11.20
N GLY A 176 -12.05 3.44 -11.62
CA GLY A 176 -11.85 3.05 -13.02
C GLY A 176 -13.05 2.30 -13.61
N TYR A 177 -13.73 1.47 -12.83
CA TYR A 177 -14.98 0.79 -13.19
C TYR A 177 -16.15 1.75 -13.36
N GLY A 178 -16.03 2.97 -12.83
CA GLY A 178 -17.01 4.05 -12.95
C GLY A 178 -17.62 4.50 -11.62
N GLY A 179 -16.94 4.21 -10.51
CA GLY A 179 -17.33 4.74 -9.20
C GLY A 179 -17.25 6.26 -9.14
N ILE A 180 -18.29 6.88 -8.61
CA ILE A 180 -18.47 8.34 -8.54
C ILE A 180 -18.31 8.80 -7.09
N LEU A 181 -17.47 9.81 -6.86
CA LEU A 181 -17.31 10.42 -5.55
C LEU A 181 -18.43 11.44 -5.30
N ARG A 182 -19.12 11.28 -4.16
CA ARG A 182 -20.25 12.10 -3.75
C ARG A 182 -20.10 12.56 -2.30
N LEU A 183 -20.76 13.66 -1.98
CA LEU A 183 -21.08 13.99 -0.60
C LEU A 183 -22.15 13.03 -0.04
N PRO A 184 -22.35 12.94 1.28
CA PRO A 184 -23.38 12.08 1.87
C PRO A 184 -24.82 12.39 1.42
N ASP A 185 -25.09 13.62 0.96
CA ASP A 185 -26.38 14.02 0.39
C ASP A 185 -26.56 13.61 -1.09
N GLY A 186 -25.53 13.03 -1.69
CA GLY A 186 -25.50 12.55 -3.08
C GLY A 186 -24.94 13.55 -4.10
N GLU A 187 -24.54 14.76 -3.70
CA GLU A 187 -23.94 15.74 -4.63
C GLU A 187 -22.58 15.26 -5.14
N GLU A 188 -22.37 15.34 -6.46
CA GLU A 188 -21.04 15.13 -7.08
C GLU A 188 -20.19 16.39 -6.95
N PHE A 189 -18.96 16.25 -6.45
CA PHE A 189 -18.11 17.42 -6.21
C PHE A 189 -16.84 17.46 -7.06
N MET A 190 -16.38 16.33 -7.61
CA MET A 190 -15.06 16.25 -8.25
C MET A 190 -14.89 17.15 -9.47
N GLN A 191 -15.98 17.44 -10.21
CA GLN A 191 -15.95 18.34 -11.38
C GLN A 191 -15.56 19.77 -11.01
N LYS A 192 -15.69 20.18 -9.74
CA LYS A 192 -15.22 21.49 -9.24
C LYS A 192 -13.69 21.59 -9.21
N TYR A 193 -12.99 20.45 -9.24
CA TYR A 193 -11.53 20.34 -9.00
C TYR A 193 -10.75 19.89 -10.23
N ASP A 194 -11.33 19.00 -11.04
CA ASP A 194 -10.69 18.45 -12.23
C ASP A 194 -11.74 17.94 -13.23
N GLU A 195 -11.53 18.23 -14.51
CA GLU A 195 -12.43 17.83 -15.61
C GLU A 195 -12.59 16.31 -15.75
N ARG A 196 -11.60 15.52 -15.29
CA ARG A 196 -11.64 14.05 -15.27
C ARG A 196 -12.53 13.50 -14.15
N GLY A 197 -13.05 14.36 -13.28
CA GLY A 197 -13.91 13.97 -12.16
C GLY A 197 -13.23 12.94 -11.24
N SER A 198 -13.93 11.88 -10.91
CA SER A 198 -13.45 10.81 -10.02
C SER A 198 -12.26 10.02 -10.59
N LEU A 199 -11.92 10.18 -11.87
CA LEU A 199 -10.75 9.57 -12.52
C LEU A 199 -9.50 10.47 -12.51
N ALA A 200 -9.54 11.61 -11.85
CA ALA A 200 -8.37 12.46 -11.67
C ALA A 200 -7.25 11.72 -10.88
N PRO A 201 -5.99 12.14 -10.98
CA PRO A 201 -4.88 11.58 -10.21
C PRO A 201 -5.12 11.59 -8.70
N ARG A 202 -4.55 10.62 -8.00
CA ARG A 202 -4.77 10.38 -6.56
C ARG A 202 -4.57 11.61 -5.70
N ASP A 203 -3.54 12.40 -5.98
CA ASP A 203 -3.21 13.61 -5.22
C ASP A 203 -4.28 14.69 -5.36
N ILE A 204 -4.85 14.85 -6.57
CA ILE A 204 -5.96 15.79 -6.82
C ILE A 204 -7.20 15.32 -6.08
N VAL A 205 -7.55 14.03 -6.23
CA VAL A 205 -8.74 13.45 -5.59
C VAL A 205 -8.63 13.51 -4.07
N ALA A 206 -7.48 13.13 -3.49
CA ALA A 206 -7.29 13.16 -2.04
C ALA A 206 -7.41 14.58 -1.46
N ARG A 207 -6.83 15.58 -2.14
CA ARG A 207 -6.97 17.00 -1.73
C ARG A 207 -8.38 17.53 -1.90
N ALA A 208 -9.09 17.11 -2.95
CA ALA A 208 -10.47 17.49 -3.16
C ALA A 208 -11.38 16.95 -2.04
N ILE A 209 -11.22 15.65 -1.70
CA ILE A 209 -11.98 15.02 -0.61
C ILE A 209 -11.68 15.71 0.72
N ASP A 210 -10.40 15.91 1.07
CA ASP A 210 -9.99 16.58 2.31
C ASP A 210 -10.61 17.99 2.40
N ARG A 211 -10.65 18.71 1.29
CA ARG A 211 -11.26 20.05 1.23
C ARG A 211 -12.77 20.01 1.42
N GLU A 212 -13.48 19.12 0.74
CA GLU A 212 -14.94 18.99 0.90
C GLU A 212 -15.30 18.55 2.32
N MET A 213 -14.56 17.61 2.91
CA MET A 213 -14.74 17.20 4.29
C MET A 213 -14.63 18.39 5.25
N LYS A 214 -13.63 19.26 5.05
CA LYS A 214 -13.42 20.47 5.88
C LYS A 214 -14.51 21.52 5.67
N ILE A 215 -14.94 21.76 4.43
CA ILE A 215 -15.99 22.74 4.11
C ILE A 215 -17.32 22.34 4.75
N HIS A 216 -17.67 21.05 4.68
CA HIS A 216 -18.97 20.55 5.14
C HIS A 216 -18.95 19.97 6.56
N GLY A 217 -17.79 19.97 7.25
CA GLY A 217 -17.65 19.40 8.59
C GLY A 217 -17.92 17.89 8.63
N LEU A 218 -17.47 17.18 7.59
CA LEU A 218 -17.67 15.73 7.41
C LEU A 218 -16.45 14.94 7.82
N ASP A 219 -16.67 13.72 8.32
CA ASP A 219 -15.60 12.75 8.61
C ASP A 219 -15.26 11.88 7.40
N HIS A 220 -16.12 11.84 6.40
CA HIS A 220 -15.95 11.05 5.18
C HIS A 220 -16.75 11.61 4.02
N VAL A 221 -16.44 11.14 2.83
CA VAL A 221 -17.27 11.27 1.62
C VAL A 221 -17.73 9.89 1.19
N CYS A 222 -18.46 9.79 0.09
CA CYS A 222 -19.04 8.55 -0.40
C CYS A 222 -18.48 8.19 -1.78
N LEU A 223 -18.28 6.89 -2.02
CA LEU A 223 -18.04 6.33 -3.34
C LEU A 223 -19.28 5.56 -3.79
N ASP A 224 -19.88 5.99 -4.88
CA ASP A 224 -21.12 5.45 -5.44
C ASP A 224 -20.84 4.54 -6.63
N VAL A 225 -21.26 3.28 -6.54
CA VAL A 225 -21.28 2.30 -7.64
C VAL A 225 -22.68 1.71 -7.84
N THR A 226 -23.71 2.25 -7.19
CA THR A 226 -25.09 1.72 -7.21
C THR A 226 -25.74 1.79 -8.58
N HIS A 227 -25.24 2.64 -9.46
CA HIS A 227 -25.69 2.80 -10.84
C HIS A 227 -25.13 1.68 -11.77
N LYS A 228 -24.25 0.83 -11.27
CA LYS A 228 -23.67 -0.30 -12.00
C LYS A 228 -24.51 -1.56 -11.86
N ASN A 229 -24.27 -2.53 -12.76
CA ASN A 229 -24.89 -3.84 -12.64
C ASN A 229 -24.45 -4.53 -11.34
N PRO A 230 -25.38 -4.95 -10.46
CA PRO A 230 -25.04 -5.55 -9.17
C PRO A 230 -24.19 -6.83 -9.28
N GLU A 231 -24.50 -7.71 -10.24
CA GLU A 231 -23.78 -8.98 -10.38
C GLU A 231 -22.37 -8.77 -10.94
N GLU A 232 -22.21 -7.84 -11.90
CA GLU A 232 -20.89 -7.44 -12.38
C GLU A 232 -20.05 -6.79 -11.28
N THR A 233 -20.64 -5.92 -10.48
CA THR A 233 -19.96 -5.27 -9.35
C THR A 233 -19.44 -6.30 -8.35
N LYS A 234 -20.25 -7.28 -7.98
CA LYS A 234 -19.84 -8.38 -7.09
C LYS A 234 -18.75 -9.26 -7.70
N HIS A 235 -18.83 -9.49 -9.01
CA HIS A 235 -17.86 -10.31 -9.73
C HIS A 235 -16.48 -9.61 -9.82
N HIS A 236 -16.46 -8.32 -10.13
CA HIS A 236 -15.23 -7.55 -10.24
C HIS A 236 -14.57 -7.22 -8.89
N PHE A 237 -15.37 -7.08 -7.82
CA PHE A 237 -14.90 -6.66 -6.50
C PHE A 237 -15.40 -7.56 -5.37
N PRO A 238 -15.12 -8.88 -5.42
CA PRO A 238 -15.69 -9.84 -4.47
C PRO A 238 -15.24 -9.58 -3.03
N ASN A 239 -13.97 -9.23 -2.82
CA ASN A 239 -13.43 -8.98 -1.48
C ASN A 239 -13.94 -7.66 -0.89
N ILE A 240 -14.03 -6.60 -1.71
CA ILE A 240 -14.60 -5.31 -1.29
C ILE A 240 -16.08 -5.48 -0.96
N TYR A 241 -16.83 -6.20 -1.79
CA TYR A 241 -18.24 -6.51 -1.53
C TYR A 241 -18.40 -7.23 -0.19
N ALA A 242 -17.65 -8.32 0.01
CA ALA A 242 -17.70 -9.10 1.25
C ALA A 242 -17.31 -8.26 2.48
N LYS A 243 -16.26 -7.42 2.36
CA LYS A 243 -15.82 -6.54 3.44
C LYS A 243 -16.89 -5.50 3.80
N CYS A 244 -17.44 -4.80 2.83
CA CYS A 244 -18.49 -3.82 3.06
C CYS A 244 -19.74 -4.46 3.65
N LEU A 245 -20.14 -5.62 3.13
CA LEU A 245 -21.29 -6.37 3.66
C LEU A 245 -21.09 -6.81 5.10
N SER A 246 -19.86 -7.16 5.50
CA SER A 246 -19.53 -7.56 6.89
C SER A 246 -19.75 -6.44 7.91
N ILE A 247 -19.79 -5.19 7.47
CA ILE A 247 -20.08 -4.01 8.30
C ILE A 247 -21.47 -3.43 8.04
N GLY A 248 -22.30 -4.16 7.27
CA GLY A 248 -23.69 -3.83 7.02
C GLY A 248 -23.95 -2.95 5.79
N ILE A 249 -22.96 -2.78 4.90
CA ILE A 249 -23.07 -1.95 3.69
C ILE A 249 -23.17 -2.85 2.45
N ASP A 250 -24.32 -2.83 1.77
CA ASP A 250 -24.49 -3.45 0.45
C ASP A 250 -24.12 -2.44 -0.65
N ILE A 251 -22.91 -2.51 -1.17
CA ILE A 251 -22.37 -1.56 -2.17
C ILE A 251 -23.17 -1.51 -3.47
N THR A 252 -24.05 -2.47 -3.71
CA THR A 252 -24.96 -2.46 -4.88
C THR A 252 -26.20 -1.62 -4.65
N LYS A 253 -26.44 -1.16 -3.42
CA LYS A 253 -27.63 -0.39 -3.02
C LYS A 253 -27.29 0.88 -2.24
N GLU A 254 -26.11 0.93 -1.64
CA GLU A 254 -25.70 1.99 -0.72
C GLU A 254 -24.32 2.52 -1.11
N PHE A 255 -24.06 3.75 -0.80
CA PHE A 255 -22.75 4.36 -1.02
C PHE A 255 -21.72 3.80 -0.03
N ILE A 256 -20.49 3.68 -0.48
CA ILE A 256 -19.36 3.26 0.34
C ILE A 256 -18.78 4.50 1.02
N PRO A 257 -18.76 4.61 2.36
CA PRO A 257 -18.09 5.70 3.05
C PRO A 257 -16.57 5.58 2.86
N VAL A 258 -15.93 6.63 2.39
CA VAL A 258 -14.48 6.65 2.12
C VAL A 258 -13.82 7.94 2.61
N ALA A 259 -12.56 7.83 3.00
CA ALA A 259 -11.73 8.97 3.37
C ALA A 259 -10.28 8.77 2.91
N PRO A 260 -9.50 9.86 2.70
CA PRO A 260 -8.07 9.76 2.41
C PRO A 260 -7.30 9.17 3.58
N SER A 261 -6.34 8.30 3.28
CA SER A 261 -5.51 7.64 4.28
C SER A 261 -4.06 7.49 3.79
N ALA A 262 -3.08 7.56 4.69
CA ALA A 262 -1.69 7.35 4.33
C ALA A 262 -1.51 5.95 3.73
N HIS A 263 -0.83 5.87 2.58
CA HIS A 263 -0.80 4.66 1.76
C HIS A 263 0.61 4.29 1.32
N TYR A 264 1.37 5.24 0.80
CA TYR A 264 2.69 4.99 0.25
C TYR A 264 3.68 6.10 0.61
N MET A 265 4.91 5.68 0.94
CA MET A 265 6.02 6.57 1.25
C MET A 265 7.29 6.09 0.55
#